data_570e3aa0a422efb209df8a748e21b59d
#
_entry.id   570e3aa0a422efb209df8a748e21b59d
#
_cell.length_a   1.000
_cell.length_b   1.000
_cell.length_c   1.000
_cell.angle_alpha   90.00
_cell.angle_beta   90.00
_cell.angle_gamma   90.00
#
_symmetry.space_group_name_H-M   'P 1'
#
loop_
_entity.id
_entity.type
_entity.pdbx_description
1 polymer ?
#
loop_
_entity_poly.entity_id
_entity_poly.type
_entity_poly.pdbx_seq_one_letter_code
_entity_poly.pdbx_strand_id
1 'polypeptide(L)'
;NVLIVGDPGTSKSQMLQYVHKIAPRGMYVSGKGSSAVGLTAYVTRDPDTKQLVLESGALVLSDGGVCCIDEFDKMPDATRSVLHEVMEQQTVSVAKAGIITTLNARTSVLAAANPIGSKYDPHLPITKNIDLPPTLLSRFDLVYLVLDQIQEATDRRLARHLVGLYLDDAPESGGSDVIPVSYTHLRAHETKA
;
A
#
# COMPACT_ATOMS: atom_id res chain seq x y z
N ASN A 1 -2.33 1.75 12.90
CA ASN A 1 -1.74 1.07 11.74
C ASN A 1 -2.67 -0.03 11.24
N VAL A 2 -2.86 -0.13 9.93
CA VAL A 2 -3.78 -1.08 9.31
C VAL A 2 -3.05 -1.87 8.23
N LEU A 3 -3.22 -3.19 8.23
CA LEU A 3 -2.71 -4.08 7.19
C LEU A 3 -3.89 -4.72 6.44
N ILE A 4 -3.89 -4.59 5.12
CA ILE A 4 -4.85 -5.26 4.24
C ILE A 4 -4.12 -6.43 3.56
N VAL A 5 -4.58 -7.63 3.84
CA VAL A 5 -4.05 -8.87 3.25
C VAL A 5 -5.10 -9.47 2.35
N GLY A 6 -4.71 -9.98 1.20
CA GLY A 6 -5.68 -10.67 0.36
C GLY A 6 -5.15 -11.08 -0.99
N ASP A 7 -5.97 -11.83 -1.69
CA ASP A 7 -5.63 -12.37 -3.00
C ASP A 7 -5.32 -11.25 -4.02
N PRO A 8 -4.49 -11.49 -5.03
CA PRO A 8 -4.25 -10.55 -6.09
C PRO A 8 -5.58 -10.23 -6.81
N GLY A 9 -5.71 -9.02 -7.35
CA GLY A 9 -6.93 -8.60 -8.05
C GLY A 9 -8.08 -8.11 -7.14
N THR A 10 -7.92 -8.08 -5.81
CA THR A 10 -8.97 -7.65 -4.86
C THR A 10 -8.99 -6.13 -4.58
N SER A 11 -8.49 -5.32 -5.48
CA SER A 11 -8.52 -3.84 -5.44
C SER A 11 -7.75 -3.18 -4.28
N LYS A 12 -6.84 -3.88 -3.61
CA LYS A 12 -6.07 -3.33 -2.48
C LYS A 12 -5.32 -2.04 -2.84
N SER A 13 -4.57 -2.06 -3.93
CA SER A 13 -3.80 -0.90 -4.40
C SER A 13 -4.68 0.30 -4.73
N GLN A 14 -5.88 0.07 -5.29
CA GLN A 14 -6.84 1.14 -5.58
C GLN A 14 -7.42 1.76 -4.30
N MET A 15 -7.66 0.94 -3.28
CA MET A 15 -8.08 1.43 -1.95
C MET A 15 -7.00 2.31 -1.33
N LEU A 16 -5.73 1.90 -1.39
CA LEU A 16 -4.61 2.69 -0.87
C LEU A 16 -4.46 4.02 -1.63
N GLN A 17 -4.55 4.00 -2.96
CA GLN A 17 -4.49 5.21 -3.78
C GLN A 17 -5.64 6.17 -3.48
N TYR A 18 -6.84 5.64 -3.23
CA TYR A 18 -7.98 6.46 -2.85
C TYR A 18 -7.76 7.13 -1.49
N VAL A 19 -7.30 6.36 -0.49
CA VAL A 19 -6.97 6.91 0.84
C VAL A 19 -5.88 7.97 0.73
N HIS A 20 -4.82 7.73 -0.05
CA HIS A 20 -3.77 8.72 -0.30
C HIS A 20 -4.34 10.05 -0.84
N LYS A 21 -5.33 10.00 -1.74
CA LYS A 21 -5.92 11.22 -2.33
C LYS A 21 -6.79 12.01 -1.35
N ILE A 22 -7.48 11.33 -0.43
CA ILE A 22 -8.36 12.00 0.55
C ILE A 22 -7.63 12.38 1.83
N ALA A 23 -6.57 11.68 2.21
CA ALA A 23 -5.87 11.95 3.46
C ALA A 23 -5.06 13.25 3.36
N PRO A 24 -5.20 14.19 4.30
CA PRO A 24 -4.27 15.30 4.40
C PRO A 24 -2.88 14.73 4.72
N ARG A 25 -1.85 15.19 4.02
CA ARG A 25 -0.48 14.65 4.10
C ARG A 25 -0.42 13.13 3.84
N GLY A 26 -1.24 12.64 2.92
CA GLY A 26 -1.17 11.27 2.44
C GLY A 26 0.09 11.08 1.59
N MET A 27 0.83 10.01 1.83
CA MET A 27 1.94 9.57 0.96
C MET A 27 1.66 8.16 0.45
N TYR A 28 1.95 7.91 -0.82
CA TYR A 28 1.80 6.58 -1.43
C TYR A 28 3.16 6.08 -1.89
N VAL A 29 3.53 4.87 -1.47
CA VAL A 29 4.83 4.27 -1.72
C VAL A 29 4.64 2.79 -2.08
N SER A 30 5.43 2.28 -3.05
CA SER A 30 5.48 0.84 -3.31
C SER A 30 6.62 0.21 -2.49
N GLY A 31 6.32 -0.86 -1.77
CA GLY A 31 7.30 -1.61 -0.99
C GLY A 31 8.45 -2.16 -1.84
N LYS A 32 8.15 -2.63 -3.05
CA LYS A 32 9.16 -3.16 -3.99
C LYS A 32 10.18 -2.12 -4.44
N GLY A 33 9.74 -0.87 -4.63
CA GLY A 33 10.60 0.21 -5.13
C GLY A 33 11.22 1.09 -4.04
N SER A 34 10.89 0.85 -2.77
CA SER A 34 11.28 1.72 -1.67
C SER A 34 12.61 1.30 -1.06
N SER A 35 13.49 2.28 -0.90
CA SER A 35 14.68 2.13 -0.08
C SER A 35 14.44 2.66 1.34
N ALA A 36 15.19 2.16 2.31
CA ALA A 36 15.15 2.68 3.69
C ALA A 36 15.38 4.20 3.72
N VAL A 37 16.25 4.70 2.86
CA VAL A 37 16.58 6.12 2.75
C VAL A 37 15.41 6.93 2.15
N GLY A 38 14.73 6.42 1.14
CA GLY A 38 13.55 7.07 0.54
C GLY A 38 12.36 7.13 1.48
N LEU A 39 12.27 6.21 2.45
CA LEU A 39 11.24 6.27 3.49
C LEU A 39 11.58 7.24 4.62
N THR A 40 12.85 7.42 4.96
CA THR A 40 13.27 8.21 6.12
C THR A 40 13.72 9.61 5.75
N ALA A 41 15.00 9.77 5.52
CA ALA A 41 15.62 11.02 5.07
C ALA A 41 16.98 10.75 4.42
N TYR A 42 17.37 11.60 3.51
CA TYR A 42 18.69 11.54 2.90
C TYR A 42 19.35 12.93 2.91
N VAL A 43 20.69 12.90 2.92
CA VAL A 43 21.48 14.11 2.82
C VAL A 43 21.99 14.23 1.40
N THR A 44 21.64 15.31 0.74
CA THR A 44 22.12 15.67 -0.60
C THR A 44 22.91 16.96 -0.54
N ARG A 45 23.67 17.22 -1.58
CA ARG A 45 24.38 18.48 -1.74
C ARG A 45 23.60 19.34 -2.73
N ASP A 46 23.20 20.51 -2.29
CA ASP A 46 22.56 21.51 -3.13
C ASP A 46 23.52 21.88 -4.30
N PRO A 47 23.09 21.79 -5.56
CA PRO A 47 23.93 22.08 -6.71
C PRO A 47 24.37 23.53 -6.76
N ASP A 48 23.58 24.48 -6.28
CA ASP A 48 23.83 25.91 -6.35
C ASP A 48 24.70 26.40 -5.18
N THR A 49 24.32 26.05 -3.94
CA THR A 49 25.01 26.51 -2.72
C THR A 49 26.13 25.58 -2.28
N LYS A 50 26.20 24.35 -2.81
CA LYS A 50 27.13 23.28 -2.42
C LYS A 50 27.01 22.89 -0.94
N GLN A 51 26.01 23.37 -0.23
CA GLN A 51 25.72 23.01 1.15
C GLN A 51 25.04 21.65 1.23
N LEU A 52 25.20 20.97 2.38
CA LEU A 52 24.50 19.75 2.67
C LEU A 52 23.06 20.07 3.12
N VAL A 53 22.09 19.53 2.40
CA VAL A 53 20.67 19.69 2.68
C VAL A 53 20.08 18.32 3.06
N LEU A 54 19.27 18.31 4.11
CA LEU A 54 18.55 17.13 4.54
C LEU A 54 17.18 17.09 3.82
N GLU A 55 16.96 16.10 2.98
CA GLU A 55 15.68 15.88 2.33
C GLU A 55 14.88 14.81 3.07
N SER A 56 13.60 15.09 3.32
CA SER A 56 12.69 14.22 4.05
C SER A 56 12.12 13.14 3.15
N GLY A 57 12.09 11.90 3.64
CA GLY A 57 11.45 10.77 2.96
C GLY A 57 9.94 10.67 3.28
N ALA A 58 9.30 9.64 2.72
CA ALA A 58 7.85 9.50 2.74
C ALA A 58 7.23 9.47 4.15
N LEU A 59 7.87 8.80 5.12
CA LEU A 59 7.36 8.71 6.50
C LEU A 59 7.44 10.05 7.24
N VAL A 60 8.48 10.84 6.98
CA VAL A 60 8.63 12.18 7.57
C VAL A 60 7.67 13.17 6.91
N LEU A 61 7.50 13.10 5.59
CA LEU A 61 6.56 13.94 4.85
C LEU A 61 5.10 13.68 5.24
N SER A 62 4.77 12.46 5.66
CA SER A 62 3.46 12.09 6.17
C SER A 62 3.26 12.32 7.68
N ASP A 63 4.12 13.10 8.35
CA ASP A 63 3.96 13.42 9.78
C ASP A 63 2.59 14.05 10.06
N GLY A 64 1.83 13.45 10.97
CA GLY A 64 0.44 13.81 11.25
C GLY A 64 -0.56 13.40 10.16
N GLY A 65 -0.17 12.52 9.24
CA GLY A 65 -0.98 12.02 8.14
C GLY A 65 -0.97 10.50 8.01
N VAL A 66 -1.08 10.02 6.77
CA VAL A 66 -1.17 8.58 6.45
C VAL A 66 -0.11 8.21 5.41
N CYS A 67 0.68 7.19 5.70
CA CYS A 67 1.59 6.57 4.74
C CYS A 67 0.97 5.28 4.20
N CYS A 68 0.60 5.28 2.93
CA CYS A 68 0.05 4.12 2.22
C CYS A 68 1.20 3.35 1.56
N ILE A 69 1.40 2.09 1.95
CA ILE A 69 2.48 1.24 1.45
C ILE A 69 1.88 0.05 0.72
N ASP A 70 2.03 0.03 -0.59
CA ASP A 70 1.60 -1.10 -1.42
C ASP A 70 2.71 -2.14 -1.56
N GLU A 71 2.36 -3.38 -1.90
CA GLU A 71 3.32 -4.50 -2.03
C GLU A 71 4.26 -4.64 -0.81
N PHE A 72 3.69 -4.54 0.37
CA PHE A 72 4.44 -4.57 1.64
C PHE A 72 5.24 -5.87 1.83
N ASP A 73 4.72 -6.98 1.29
CA ASP A 73 5.37 -8.29 1.27
C ASP A 73 6.67 -8.32 0.44
N LYS A 74 6.85 -7.39 -0.52
CA LYS A 74 8.03 -7.29 -1.37
C LYS A 74 9.10 -6.33 -0.85
N MET A 75 8.88 -5.74 0.32
CA MET A 75 9.81 -4.77 0.91
C MET A 75 11.09 -5.45 1.39
N PRO A 76 12.27 -4.85 1.11
CA PRO A 76 13.55 -5.35 1.61
C PRO A 76 13.63 -5.32 3.14
N ASP A 77 14.36 -6.26 3.76
CA ASP A 77 14.48 -6.38 5.23
C ASP A 77 15.05 -5.12 5.90
N ALA A 78 16.03 -4.48 5.26
CA ALA A 78 16.57 -3.21 5.75
C ALA A 78 15.50 -2.11 5.85
N THR A 79 14.60 -2.07 4.87
CA THR A 79 13.47 -1.11 4.84
C THR A 79 12.41 -1.49 5.87
N ARG A 80 12.13 -2.78 6.05
CA ARG A 80 11.21 -3.29 7.09
C ARG A 80 11.69 -2.94 8.49
N SER A 81 12.99 -3.04 8.75
CA SER A 81 13.59 -2.70 10.06
C SER A 81 13.41 -1.22 10.40
N VAL A 82 13.63 -0.34 9.43
CA VAL A 82 13.40 1.10 9.60
C VAL A 82 11.93 1.41 9.85
N LEU A 83 11.04 0.79 9.11
CA LEU A 83 9.61 0.97 9.31
C LEU A 83 9.16 0.50 10.69
N HIS A 84 9.71 -0.63 11.17
CA HIS A 84 9.45 -1.12 12.52
C HIS A 84 9.84 -0.09 13.59
N GLU A 85 11.03 0.53 13.46
CA GLU A 85 11.49 1.60 14.36
C GLU A 85 10.53 2.81 14.35
N VAL A 86 10.14 3.26 13.14
CA VAL A 86 9.21 4.40 13.00
C VAL A 86 7.83 4.10 13.57
N MET A 87 7.28 2.91 13.34
CA MET A 87 5.98 2.52 13.90
C MET A 87 6.00 2.46 15.43
N GLU A 88 7.16 2.17 16.03
CA GLU A 88 7.32 2.11 17.49
C GLU A 88 7.60 3.46 18.13
N GLN A 89 8.58 4.19 17.59
CA GLN A 89 9.09 5.42 18.21
C GLN A 89 8.45 6.69 17.65
N GLN A 90 7.77 6.61 16.49
CA GLN A 90 7.20 7.74 15.77
C GLN A 90 8.23 8.83 15.41
N THR A 91 9.49 8.44 15.32
CA THR A 91 10.62 9.30 14.96
C THR A 91 11.60 8.56 14.05
N VAL A 92 12.34 9.33 13.29
CA VAL A 92 13.45 8.86 12.44
C VAL A 92 14.73 9.53 12.92
N SER A 93 15.70 8.73 13.35
CA SER A 93 17.04 9.22 13.70
C SER A 93 17.96 9.21 12.48
N VAL A 94 18.51 10.35 12.15
CA VAL A 94 19.43 10.52 11.03
C VAL A 94 20.80 10.88 11.57
N ALA A 95 21.81 10.03 11.27
CA ALA A 95 23.21 10.29 11.58
C ALA A 95 24.03 10.09 10.30
N LYS A 96 24.09 11.10 9.45
CA LYS A 96 24.78 11.05 8.14
C LYS A 96 25.52 12.35 7.87
N ALA A 97 26.71 12.24 7.29
CA ALA A 97 27.52 13.37 6.82
C ALA A 97 27.75 14.47 7.88
N GLY A 98 27.86 14.10 9.17
CA GLY A 98 28.04 15.05 10.27
C GLY A 98 26.75 15.71 10.76
N ILE A 99 25.60 15.39 10.17
CA ILE A 99 24.29 15.83 10.62
C ILE A 99 23.72 14.74 11.53
N ILE A 100 23.47 15.07 12.79
CA ILE A 100 22.80 14.21 13.76
C ILE A 100 21.53 14.91 14.17
N THR A 101 20.39 14.37 13.79
CA THR A 101 19.08 14.94 14.09
C THR A 101 18.01 13.86 14.17
N THR A 102 16.95 14.14 14.93
CA THR A 102 15.77 13.28 15.02
C THR A 102 14.59 14.01 14.38
N LEU A 103 13.96 13.37 13.41
CA LEU A 103 12.80 13.89 12.71
C LEU A 103 11.53 13.23 13.23
N ASN A 104 10.45 13.99 13.34
CA ASN A 104 9.15 13.43 13.68
C ASN A 104 8.57 12.67 12.49
N ALA A 105 8.01 11.50 12.76
CA ALA A 105 7.33 10.66 11.79
C ALA A 105 6.10 10.00 12.46
N ARG A 106 5.22 10.85 13.02
CA ARG A 106 3.95 10.45 13.65
C ARG A 106 2.93 10.17 12.56
N THR A 107 3.13 9.09 11.85
CA THR A 107 2.28 8.71 10.73
C THR A 107 1.51 7.44 11.02
N SER A 108 0.28 7.36 10.51
CA SER A 108 -0.48 6.11 10.48
C SER A 108 -0.11 5.34 9.22
N VAL A 109 0.26 4.07 9.38
CA VAL A 109 0.63 3.21 8.25
C VAL A 109 -0.59 2.41 7.80
N LEU A 110 -0.90 2.52 6.50
CA LEU A 110 -1.86 1.67 5.81
C LEU A 110 -1.10 0.84 4.78
N ALA A 111 -0.96 -0.46 5.02
CA ALA A 111 -0.19 -1.35 4.17
C ALA A 111 -1.07 -2.37 3.45
N ALA A 112 -0.69 -2.76 2.23
CA ALA A 112 -1.28 -3.88 1.51
C ALA A 112 -0.23 -4.94 1.21
N ALA A 113 -0.59 -6.21 1.44
CA ALA A 113 0.26 -7.37 1.20
C ALA A 113 -0.50 -8.47 0.46
N ASN A 114 0.21 -9.21 -0.38
CA ASN A 114 -0.30 -10.42 -1.00
C ASN A 114 0.17 -11.66 -0.23
N PRO A 115 -0.62 -12.75 -0.23
CA PRO A 115 -0.21 -13.99 0.39
C PRO A 115 0.90 -14.69 -0.41
N ILE A 116 1.67 -15.51 0.28
CA ILE A 116 2.66 -16.41 -0.32
C ILE A 116 1.92 -17.38 -1.26
N GLY A 117 2.44 -17.54 -2.50
CA GLY A 117 1.79 -18.42 -3.48
C GLY A 117 0.56 -17.83 -4.16
N SER A 118 0.32 -16.53 -4.02
CA SER A 118 -0.76 -15.77 -4.70
C SER A 118 -2.19 -16.17 -4.32
N LYS A 119 -2.38 -17.06 -3.34
CA LYS A 119 -3.69 -17.41 -2.80
C LYS A 119 -3.61 -17.61 -1.29
N TYR A 120 -4.57 -17.04 -0.58
CA TYR A 120 -4.67 -17.21 0.86
C TYR A 120 -5.24 -18.59 1.22
N ASP A 121 -4.57 -19.30 2.14
CA ASP A 121 -5.04 -20.57 2.68
C ASP A 121 -5.67 -20.36 4.07
N PRO A 122 -7.00 -20.55 4.20
CA PRO A 122 -7.70 -20.41 5.49
C PRO A 122 -7.27 -21.44 6.56
N HIS A 123 -6.64 -22.54 6.15
CA HIS A 123 -6.17 -23.60 7.08
C HIS A 123 -4.82 -23.26 7.72
N LEU A 124 -4.10 -22.26 7.19
CA LEU A 124 -2.83 -21.83 7.73
C LEU A 124 -2.98 -20.54 8.56
N PRO A 125 -2.18 -20.37 9.62
CA PRO A 125 -2.17 -19.12 10.36
C PRO A 125 -1.66 -17.97 9.46
N ILE A 126 -2.07 -16.74 9.79
CA ILE A 126 -1.71 -15.51 9.05
C ILE A 126 -0.20 -15.40 8.84
N THR A 127 0.61 -15.72 9.84
CA THR A 127 2.07 -15.68 9.79
C THR A 127 2.71 -16.65 8.77
N LYS A 128 1.99 -17.68 8.35
CA LYS A 128 2.44 -18.59 7.29
C LYS A 128 1.89 -18.21 5.91
N ASN A 129 0.79 -17.46 5.88
CA ASN A 129 0.21 -16.97 4.64
C ASN A 129 0.94 -15.71 4.11
N ILE A 130 1.61 -14.97 4.99
CA ILE A 130 2.27 -13.71 4.61
C ILE A 130 3.74 -13.81 4.99
N ASP A 131 4.62 -13.38 4.09
CA ASP A 131 6.06 -13.27 4.35
C ASP A 131 6.38 -12.01 5.19
N LEU A 132 5.88 -12.00 6.43
CA LEU A 132 6.12 -10.91 7.37
C LEU A 132 6.54 -11.45 8.73
N PRO A 133 7.58 -10.86 9.36
CA PRO A 133 7.98 -11.23 10.71
C PRO A 133 6.84 -10.98 11.71
N PRO A 134 6.63 -11.87 12.70
CA PRO A 134 5.59 -11.69 13.72
C PRO A 134 5.72 -10.39 14.51
N THR A 135 6.95 -9.92 14.69
CA THR A 135 7.25 -8.64 15.37
C THR A 135 6.67 -7.44 14.63
N LEU A 136 6.69 -7.46 13.30
CA LEU A 136 6.13 -6.40 12.48
C LEU A 136 4.60 -6.50 12.42
N LEU A 137 4.05 -7.73 12.34
CA LEU A 137 2.61 -7.95 12.38
C LEU A 137 1.99 -7.43 13.69
N SER A 138 2.68 -7.57 14.83
CA SER A 138 2.19 -7.07 16.13
C SER A 138 2.09 -5.54 16.21
N ARG A 139 2.67 -4.80 15.27
CA ARG A 139 2.59 -3.32 15.19
C ARG A 139 1.38 -2.83 14.41
N PHE A 140 0.67 -3.73 13.74
CA PHE A 140 -0.59 -3.41 13.11
C PHE A 140 -1.74 -3.63 14.08
N ASP A 141 -2.53 -2.60 14.31
CA ASP A 141 -3.68 -2.63 15.22
C ASP A 141 -4.84 -3.41 14.61
N LEU A 142 -4.98 -3.34 13.28
CA LEU A 142 -6.02 -4.01 12.50
C LEU A 142 -5.41 -4.74 11.30
N VAL A 143 -5.82 -5.98 11.13
CA VAL A 143 -5.47 -6.79 9.95
C VAL A 143 -6.76 -7.21 9.25
N TYR A 144 -6.99 -6.68 8.06
CA TYR A 144 -8.15 -7.02 7.23
C TYR A 144 -7.77 -8.06 6.18
N LEU A 145 -8.59 -9.09 6.10
CA LEU A 145 -8.47 -10.14 5.11
C LEU A 145 -9.49 -9.91 3.99
N VAL A 146 -9.00 -9.73 2.77
CA VAL A 146 -9.81 -9.54 1.57
C VAL A 146 -9.58 -10.70 0.62
N LEU A 147 -10.53 -11.64 0.60
CA LEU A 147 -10.45 -12.85 -0.22
C LEU A 147 -11.28 -12.69 -1.50
N ASP A 148 -10.79 -13.27 -2.58
CA ASP A 148 -11.57 -13.40 -3.82
C ASP A 148 -12.55 -14.57 -3.67
N GLN A 149 -13.82 -14.25 -3.43
CA GLN A 149 -14.90 -15.23 -3.32
C GLN A 149 -15.54 -15.45 -4.68
N ILE A 150 -15.60 -16.70 -5.13
CA ILE A 150 -16.29 -17.08 -6.35
C ILE A 150 -17.80 -16.98 -6.11
N GLN A 151 -18.44 -15.96 -6.65
CA GLN A 151 -19.89 -15.75 -6.58
C GLN A 151 -20.47 -15.57 -8.00
N GLU A 152 -21.16 -16.58 -8.50
CA GLU A 152 -21.69 -16.60 -9.86
C GLU A 152 -22.53 -15.34 -10.22
N ALA A 153 -23.36 -14.89 -9.30
CA ALA A 153 -24.22 -13.72 -9.51
C ALA A 153 -23.40 -12.43 -9.69
N THR A 154 -22.39 -12.23 -8.85
CA THR A 154 -21.50 -11.06 -8.92
C THR A 154 -20.60 -11.13 -10.15
N ASP A 155 -20.05 -12.30 -10.46
CA ASP A 155 -19.18 -12.50 -11.61
C ASP A 155 -19.95 -12.29 -12.93
N ARG A 156 -21.18 -12.79 -13.00
CA ARG A 156 -22.06 -12.58 -14.17
C ARG A 156 -22.46 -11.11 -14.35
N ARG A 157 -22.69 -10.37 -13.24
CA ARG A 157 -22.98 -8.93 -13.29
C ARG A 157 -21.77 -8.14 -13.76
N LEU A 158 -20.57 -8.47 -13.26
CA LEU A 158 -19.30 -7.87 -13.68
C LEU A 158 -19.03 -8.13 -15.16
N ALA A 159 -19.20 -9.38 -15.62
CA ALA A 159 -19.03 -9.75 -17.02
C ALA A 159 -19.96 -8.96 -17.94
N ARG A 160 -21.24 -8.83 -17.58
CA ARG A 160 -22.21 -8.02 -18.34
C ARG A 160 -21.81 -6.55 -18.40
N HIS A 161 -21.33 -5.99 -17.29
CA HIS A 161 -20.87 -4.61 -17.25
C HIS A 161 -19.67 -4.40 -18.17
N LEU A 162 -18.68 -5.29 -18.12
CA LEU A 162 -17.50 -5.23 -18.99
C LEU A 162 -17.87 -5.35 -20.47
N VAL A 163 -18.74 -6.28 -20.81
CA VAL A 163 -19.24 -6.41 -22.19
C VAL A 163 -20.01 -5.16 -22.63
N GLY A 164 -20.84 -4.59 -21.73
CA GLY A 164 -21.58 -3.36 -22.00
C GLY A 164 -20.71 -2.14 -22.30
N LEU A 165 -19.49 -2.07 -21.75
CA LEU A 165 -18.54 -0.99 -22.05
C LEU A 165 -17.99 -1.04 -23.49
N TYR A 166 -18.07 -2.17 -24.15
CA TYR A 166 -17.58 -2.37 -25.53
C TYR A 166 -18.70 -2.45 -26.59
N LEU A 167 -19.98 -2.35 -26.14
CA LEU A 167 -21.13 -2.31 -27.04
C LEU A 167 -21.60 -0.85 -27.18
N ASP A 168 -21.48 -0.30 -28.39
CA ASP A 168 -21.85 1.09 -28.69
C ASP A 168 -23.36 1.38 -28.50
N ASP A 169 -24.19 0.33 -28.42
CA ASP A 169 -25.68 0.39 -28.28
C ASP A 169 -26.19 -0.09 -26.92
N ALA A 170 -25.40 -0.01 -25.84
CA ALA A 170 -25.90 -0.37 -24.52
C ALA A 170 -26.96 0.64 -24.09
N PRO A 171 -28.24 0.24 -23.86
CA PRO A 171 -29.28 1.14 -23.37
C PRO A 171 -28.81 1.69 -22.00
N GLU A 172 -28.91 3.01 -21.80
CA GLU A 172 -28.69 3.65 -20.51
C GLU A 172 -29.60 2.98 -19.47
N SER A 173 -29.09 1.97 -18.79
CA SER A 173 -29.80 1.34 -17.70
C SER A 173 -29.76 2.30 -16.51
N GLY A 174 -30.77 3.17 -16.43
CA GLY A 174 -31.09 3.96 -15.25
C GLY A 174 -31.46 3.03 -14.11
N GLY A 175 -30.50 2.49 -13.41
CA GLY A 175 -30.66 1.66 -12.24
C GLY A 175 -29.44 1.77 -11.34
N SER A 176 -29.68 1.88 -10.05
CA SER A 176 -28.76 2.11 -8.95
C SER A 176 -27.67 1.02 -8.70
N ASP A 177 -27.37 0.18 -9.71
CA ASP A 177 -26.39 -0.91 -9.62
C ASP A 177 -25.05 -0.57 -10.28
N VAL A 178 -24.50 0.59 -9.97
CA VAL A 178 -23.17 0.98 -10.47
C VAL A 178 -22.10 0.18 -9.73
N ILE A 179 -21.44 -0.73 -10.44
CA ILE A 179 -20.23 -1.40 -9.92
C ILE A 179 -19.14 -0.33 -9.80
N PRO A 180 -18.49 -0.16 -8.64
CA PRO A 180 -17.43 0.83 -8.49
C PRO A 180 -16.34 0.64 -9.55
N VAL A 181 -15.90 1.73 -10.18
CA VAL A 181 -14.90 1.75 -11.26
C VAL A 181 -13.59 1.05 -10.84
N SER A 182 -13.28 1.02 -9.56
CA SER A 182 -12.14 0.29 -8.99
C SER A 182 -12.16 -1.22 -9.27
N TYR A 183 -13.36 -1.81 -9.42
CA TYR A 183 -13.52 -3.25 -9.69
C TYR A 183 -13.30 -3.60 -11.18
N THR A 184 -13.56 -2.66 -12.09
CA THR A 184 -13.50 -2.92 -13.53
C THR A 184 -12.06 -2.90 -14.08
N HIS A 185 -11.16 -2.10 -13.47
CA HIS A 185 -9.78 -1.99 -13.94
C HIS A 185 -8.87 -3.16 -13.56
N LEU A 186 -9.23 -3.95 -12.54
CA LEU A 186 -8.35 -4.98 -11.99
C LEU A 186 -8.40 -6.30 -12.74
N ARG A 187 -9.57 -6.71 -13.23
CA ARG A 187 -9.67 -7.94 -14.04
C ARG A 187 -9.24 -7.80 -15.50
N ALA A 188 -9.22 -6.60 -16.05
CA ALA A 188 -8.78 -6.38 -17.43
C ALA A 188 -7.26 -6.57 -17.63
N HIS A 189 -6.45 -6.51 -16.57
CA HIS A 189 -5.01 -6.76 -16.62
C HIS A 189 -4.62 -8.24 -16.47
N GLU A 190 -5.48 -9.09 -15.87
CA GLU A 190 -5.19 -10.51 -15.68
C GLU A 190 -5.51 -11.39 -16.91
N THR A 191 -6.30 -10.89 -17.86
CA THR A 191 -6.65 -11.63 -19.09
C THR A 191 -5.65 -11.48 -20.25
N LYS A 192 -4.51 -10.79 -20.02
CA LYS A 192 -3.43 -10.61 -21.02
C LYS A 192 -2.13 -11.33 -20.65
N ALA A 193 -2.19 -12.44 -19.93
CA ALA A 193 -1.06 -13.35 -19.70
C ALA A 193 -1.26 -14.63 -20.49
#